data_c9a0d43b50c8d636a42eabe169fede5a
#
_entry.id   c9a0d43b50c8d636a42eabe169fede5a
#
_cell.length_a   1.000
_cell.length_b   1.000
_cell.length_c   1.000
_cell.angle_alpha   90.00
_cell.angle_beta   90.00
_cell.angle_gamma   90.00
#
_symmetry.space_group_name_H-M   'P 1'
#
loop_
_entity.id
_entity.type
_entity.pdbx_description
1 polymer ?
#
loop_
_entity_poly.entity_id
_entity_poly.type
_entity_poly.pdbx_seq_one_letter_code
_entity_poly.pdbx_strand_id
1 'polypeptide(L)'
;MFDFSTEIDRSGTYSLKWNVAEGELPAWVADMDFRTAPVIVEAATRAAERGLYGYTIVPEAFGSAVSSWYERRYGWHFAPECVRFATGVMPAVHSLVRTLTNPGDKVVVLTPVYHCFFQAIEENGRTASTVPLVEQEDGAVRIDFDALEAALRDPSVRLMILCNPHNPTGTLWSGEDLRRIGELTSKAGVLVLSDEIHGDLVDPGTRYVPYQKAIDDEARRLSLTCVSPSKTFNIPTLGVSALIVPDERLRARAAAGLHRDQVCNPGALVIEPALAAYNAGESWLEELLVVLEANKRRTVQFIADELPKVKCRYPLATYLLWLDISAYGVSSTVAIDVIRRTTGLILSPGNQFRPASGEWLRFNVATQATRLEDALGRLKRGLEALEQEKGC
;
A
#
# COMPACT_ATOMS: atom_id res chain seq x y z
N MET A 1 9.21 25.21 2.64
CA MET A 1 8.83 24.64 1.31
C MET A 1 9.89 23.63 0.96
N PHE A 2 9.47 22.39 0.71
CA PHE A 2 10.37 21.29 0.34
C PHE A 2 10.48 21.18 -1.19
N ASP A 3 11.59 20.61 -1.68
CA ASP A 3 11.81 20.49 -3.13
C ASP A 3 11.26 19.15 -3.64
N PHE A 4 10.16 19.22 -4.37
CA PHE A 4 9.57 18.11 -5.11
C PHE A 4 9.69 18.29 -6.64
N SER A 5 10.43 19.31 -7.09
CA SER A 5 10.56 19.65 -8.51
C SER A 5 11.84 19.16 -9.14
N THR A 6 12.93 19.15 -8.38
CA THR A 6 14.26 18.73 -8.89
C THR A 6 14.29 17.24 -9.19
N GLU A 7 14.60 16.88 -10.42
CA GLU A 7 14.82 15.49 -10.80
C GLU A 7 16.08 14.93 -10.15
N ILE A 8 15.94 13.75 -9.59
CA ILE A 8 17.02 13.06 -8.92
C ILE A 8 17.53 11.96 -9.85
N ASP A 9 18.83 11.99 -10.14
CA ASP A 9 19.49 10.85 -10.77
C ASP A 9 19.60 9.71 -9.76
N ARG A 10 18.95 8.61 -10.07
CA ARG A 10 18.97 7.39 -9.24
C ARG A 10 19.84 6.28 -9.85
N SER A 11 20.58 6.58 -10.91
CA SER A 11 21.55 5.65 -11.48
C SER A 11 22.64 5.32 -10.44
N GLY A 12 23.07 4.07 -10.38
CA GLY A 12 24.08 3.63 -9.43
C GLY A 12 23.65 3.60 -7.95
N THR A 13 22.37 3.82 -7.63
CA THR A 13 21.86 3.80 -6.25
C THR A 13 21.37 2.42 -5.80
N TYR A 14 21.51 1.38 -6.59
CA TYR A 14 20.96 0.03 -6.38
C TYR A 14 19.42 0.03 -6.19
N SER A 15 18.74 1.04 -6.72
CA SER A 15 17.27 1.14 -6.66
C SER A 15 16.61 0.04 -7.48
N LEU A 16 15.72 -0.74 -6.87
CA LEU A 16 14.92 -1.74 -7.61
C LEU A 16 14.09 -1.09 -8.73
N LYS A 17 13.47 0.07 -8.45
CA LYS A 17 12.66 0.80 -9.42
C LYS A 17 13.50 1.27 -10.61
N TRP A 18 14.71 1.79 -10.35
CA TRP A 18 15.59 2.39 -11.35
C TRP A 18 16.70 1.46 -11.87
N ASN A 19 16.65 0.17 -11.57
CA ASN A 19 17.50 -0.84 -12.20
C ASN A 19 16.91 -1.20 -13.58
N VAL A 20 17.00 -0.28 -14.51
CA VAL A 20 16.40 -0.32 -15.84
C VAL A 20 17.44 0.02 -16.91
N ALA A 21 17.16 -0.26 -18.18
CA ALA A 21 18.05 0.10 -19.28
C ALA A 21 18.07 1.63 -19.49
N GLU A 22 19.12 2.11 -20.13
CA GLU A 22 19.23 3.52 -20.52
C GLU A 22 18.03 3.94 -21.40
N GLY A 23 17.43 5.08 -21.06
CA GLY A 23 16.25 5.61 -21.76
C GLY A 23 14.92 5.03 -21.30
N GLU A 24 14.89 4.00 -20.45
CA GLU A 24 13.65 3.51 -19.85
C GLU A 24 13.19 4.40 -18.69
N LEU A 25 11.87 4.49 -18.53
CA LEU A 25 11.21 5.28 -17.49
C LEU A 25 10.32 4.39 -16.61
N PRO A 26 10.75 4.10 -15.36
CA PRO A 26 10.00 3.21 -14.49
C PRO A 26 8.87 3.93 -13.72
N ALA A 27 7.65 3.43 -13.88
CA ALA A 27 6.45 3.89 -13.17
C ALA A 27 5.66 2.70 -12.55
N TRP A 28 6.35 1.65 -12.10
CA TRP A 28 5.77 0.38 -11.66
C TRP A 28 5.87 0.10 -10.16
N VAL A 29 7.05 0.29 -9.55
CA VAL A 29 7.23 0.06 -8.11
C VAL A 29 6.56 1.17 -7.32
N ALA A 30 5.91 0.80 -6.22
CA ALA A 30 5.29 1.75 -5.29
C ALA A 30 6.35 2.37 -4.33
N ASP A 31 7.34 3.06 -4.90
CA ASP A 31 8.20 4.05 -4.25
C ASP A 31 8.14 5.38 -5.02
N MET A 32 8.57 6.47 -4.41
CA MET A 32 8.50 7.80 -4.99
C MET A 32 9.86 8.21 -5.55
N ASP A 33 9.87 9.16 -6.50
CA ASP A 33 11.09 9.75 -7.03
C ASP A 33 11.50 11.04 -6.28
N PHE A 34 10.98 11.23 -5.08
CA PHE A 34 11.30 12.35 -4.19
C PHE A 34 12.29 11.94 -3.10
N ARG A 35 13.09 12.89 -2.61
CA ARG A 35 13.84 12.71 -1.37
C ARG A 35 12.87 12.62 -0.21
N THR A 36 13.21 11.81 0.79
CA THR A 36 12.46 11.78 2.05
C THR A 36 12.62 13.10 2.83
N ALA A 37 11.81 13.27 3.89
CA ALA A 37 11.87 14.45 4.75
C ALA A 37 13.28 14.68 5.32
N PRO A 38 13.80 15.92 5.31
CA PRO A 38 15.14 16.24 5.81
C PRO A 38 15.40 15.74 7.24
N VAL A 39 14.41 15.84 8.12
CA VAL A 39 14.50 15.36 9.51
C VAL A 39 14.81 13.87 9.61
N ILE A 40 14.35 13.08 8.63
CA ILE A 40 14.63 11.64 8.56
C ILE A 40 16.06 11.40 8.10
N VAL A 41 16.51 12.15 7.08
CA VAL A 41 17.91 12.10 6.59
C VAL A 41 18.88 12.45 7.72
N GLU A 42 18.61 13.54 8.42
CA GLU A 42 19.43 13.98 9.56
C GLU A 42 19.50 12.93 10.68
N ALA A 43 18.37 12.31 11.02
CA ALA A 43 18.34 11.27 12.04
C ALA A 43 19.13 10.02 11.60
N ALA A 44 19.02 9.61 10.34
CA ALA A 44 19.78 8.50 9.78
C ALA A 44 21.28 8.79 9.76
N THR A 45 21.67 10.02 9.36
CA THR A 45 23.07 10.48 9.33
C THR A 45 23.68 10.45 10.72
N ARG A 46 23.00 11.06 11.72
CA ARG A 46 23.49 11.02 13.12
C ARG A 46 23.66 9.60 13.64
N ALA A 47 22.72 8.69 13.30
CA ALA A 47 22.83 7.30 13.70
C ALA A 47 24.04 6.61 13.04
N ALA A 48 24.28 6.87 11.75
CA ALA A 48 25.40 6.31 11.01
C ALA A 48 26.77 6.85 11.49
N GLU A 49 26.87 8.16 11.76
CA GLU A 49 28.10 8.82 12.23
C GLU A 49 28.62 8.29 13.58
N ARG A 50 27.74 7.72 14.43
CA ARG A 50 28.19 7.06 15.65
C ARG A 50 29.05 5.82 15.41
N GLY A 51 28.95 5.19 14.24
CA GLY A 51 29.72 4.00 13.90
C GLY A 51 29.37 2.75 14.73
N LEU A 52 28.20 2.72 15.41
CA LEU A 52 27.76 1.64 16.29
C LEU A 52 26.60 0.87 15.66
N TYR A 53 26.88 -0.33 15.17
CA TYR A 53 25.93 -1.20 14.45
C TYR A 53 25.60 -2.48 15.22
N GLY A 54 25.57 -2.40 16.55
CA GLY A 54 25.19 -3.51 17.42
C GLY A 54 23.69 -3.80 17.42
N TYR A 55 23.27 -4.78 18.24
CA TYR A 55 21.86 -5.11 18.40
C TYR A 55 21.08 -3.92 19.00
N THR A 56 19.91 -3.65 18.43
CA THR A 56 19.08 -2.50 18.75
C THR A 56 17.79 -2.97 19.45
N ILE A 57 17.36 -2.24 20.46
CA ILE A 57 16.06 -2.44 21.10
C ILE A 57 14.98 -1.59 20.43
N VAL A 58 13.72 -1.96 20.63
CA VAL A 58 12.57 -1.10 20.34
C VAL A 58 12.24 -0.31 21.61
N PRO A 59 12.50 1.01 21.67
CA PRO A 59 12.21 1.81 22.86
C PRO A 59 10.70 2.07 23.01
N GLU A 60 10.24 2.36 24.21
CA GLU A 60 8.84 2.77 24.49
C GLU A 60 8.43 4.00 23.68
N ALA A 61 9.37 4.89 23.40
CA ALA A 61 9.16 6.06 22.53
C ALA A 61 8.62 5.70 21.15
N PHE A 62 8.90 4.51 20.61
CA PHE A 62 8.37 4.08 19.31
C PHE A 62 6.83 3.92 19.38
N GLY A 63 6.32 3.18 20.38
CA GLY A 63 4.87 3.03 20.57
C GLY A 63 4.17 4.37 20.80
N SER A 64 4.80 5.24 21.61
CA SER A 64 4.30 6.59 21.91
C SER A 64 4.26 7.47 20.65
N ALA A 65 5.29 7.43 19.80
CA ALA A 65 5.33 8.21 18.56
C ALA A 65 4.24 7.76 17.58
N VAL A 66 4.05 6.44 17.41
CA VAL A 66 2.98 5.89 16.57
C VAL A 66 1.60 6.30 17.11
N SER A 67 1.32 6.10 18.40
CA SER A 67 0.04 6.45 19.02
C SER A 67 -0.27 7.96 18.85
N SER A 68 0.71 8.82 19.15
CA SER A 68 0.59 10.27 19.01
C SER A 68 0.34 10.71 17.56
N TRP A 69 0.97 10.07 16.56
CA TRP A 69 0.75 10.34 15.16
C TRP A 69 -0.70 10.09 14.75
N TYR A 70 -1.23 8.91 15.06
CA TYR A 70 -2.58 8.53 14.70
C TYR A 70 -3.66 9.32 15.48
N GLU A 71 -3.38 9.69 16.72
CA GLU A 71 -4.26 10.57 17.47
C GLU A 71 -4.35 11.98 16.86
N ARG A 72 -3.21 12.60 16.56
CA ARG A 72 -3.19 13.96 15.96
C ARG A 72 -3.84 14.00 14.57
N ARG A 73 -3.53 13.03 13.71
CA ARG A 73 -3.99 13.09 12.32
C ARG A 73 -5.40 12.54 12.13
N TYR A 74 -5.76 11.51 12.86
CA TYR A 74 -7.00 10.78 12.61
C TYR A 74 -7.94 10.73 13.81
N GLY A 75 -7.55 11.27 14.95
CA GLY A 75 -8.32 11.16 16.20
C GLY A 75 -8.55 9.69 16.58
N TRP A 76 -7.56 8.84 16.29
CA TRP A 76 -7.59 7.43 16.67
C TRP A 76 -6.70 7.21 17.88
N HIS A 77 -7.35 7.02 19.02
CA HIS A 77 -6.69 6.85 20.30
C HIS A 77 -6.49 5.37 20.63
N PHE A 78 -5.26 4.97 20.95
CA PHE A 78 -4.89 3.67 21.47
C PHE A 78 -3.67 3.79 22.38
N ALA A 79 -3.54 2.87 23.34
CA ALA A 79 -2.41 2.86 24.26
C ALA A 79 -1.10 2.46 23.54
N PRO A 80 0.04 3.12 23.81
CA PRO A 80 1.34 2.77 23.21
C PRO A 80 1.73 1.31 23.37
N GLU A 81 1.29 0.67 24.46
CA GLU A 81 1.52 -0.74 24.76
C GLU A 81 0.82 -1.70 23.76
N CYS A 82 -0.14 -1.21 22.99
CA CYS A 82 -0.76 -1.98 21.92
C CYS A 82 0.15 -2.14 20.69
N VAL A 83 1.21 -1.35 20.60
CA VAL A 83 2.12 -1.32 19.45
C VAL A 83 3.21 -2.38 19.56
N ARG A 84 3.46 -3.08 18.45
CA ARG A 84 4.63 -3.96 18.26
C ARG A 84 5.37 -3.55 17.02
N PHE A 85 6.69 -3.52 17.10
CA PHE A 85 7.56 -3.26 15.94
C PHE A 85 7.63 -4.50 15.03
N ALA A 86 7.69 -4.26 13.72
CA ALA A 86 8.12 -5.26 12.75
C ALA A 86 9.00 -4.62 11.65
N THR A 87 9.84 -5.44 11.01
CA THR A 87 10.82 -5.01 10.00
C THR A 87 10.19 -4.67 8.64
N GLY A 88 8.89 -4.46 8.61
CA GLY A 88 8.10 -4.08 7.43
C GLY A 88 6.72 -4.73 7.48
N VAL A 89 5.77 -4.17 6.72
CA VAL A 89 4.40 -4.69 6.70
C VAL A 89 4.34 -6.09 6.11
N MET A 90 4.97 -6.35 4.97
CA MET A 90 4.92 -7.70 4.37
C MET A 90 5.60 -8.78 5.22
N PRO A 91 6.79 -8.56 5.81
CA PRO A 91 7.33 -9.50 6.80
C PRO A 91 6.37 -9.79 7.96
N ALA A 92 5.67 -8.75 8.48
CA ALA A 92 4.64 -8.94 9.50
C ALA A 92 3.46 -9.76 8.99
N VAL A 93 2.92 -9.46 7.80
CA VAL A 93 1.81 -10.20 7.18
C VAL A 93 2.15 -11.68 7.02
N HIS A 94 3.33 -12.02 6.45
CA HIS A 94 3.78 -13.42 6.34
C HIS A 94 3.84 -14.13 7.70
N SER A 95 4.42 -13.48 8.72
CA SER A 95 4.52 -14.01 10.07
C SER A 95 3.14 -14.22 10.71
N LEU A 96 2.23 -13.25 10.54
CA LEU A 96 0.89 -13.31 11.11
C LEU A 96 0.01 -14.34 10.43
N VAL A 97 0.09 -14.50 9.11
CA VAL A 97 -0.60 -15.59 8.39
C VAL A 97 -0.18 -16.93 8.98
N ARG A 98 1.12 -17.19 9.19
CA ARG A 98 1.61 -18.44 9.83
C ARG A 98 1.15 -18.59 11.26
N THR A 99 1.11 -17.50 12.02
CA THR A 99 0.84 -17.52 13.46
C THR A 99 -0.64 -17.64 13.78
N LEU A 100 -1.49 -17.02 12.95
CA LEU A 100 -2.91 -16.87 13.24
C LEU A 100 -3.79 -17.91 12.53
N THR A 101 -3.22 -18.67 11.59
CA THR A 101 -3.91 -19.70 10.83
C THR A 101 -3.08 -20.99 10.82
N ASN A 102 -3.66 -22.09 10.33
CA ASN A 102 -3.01 -23.37 10.12
C ASN A 102 -2.84 -23.65 8.61
N PRO A 103 -1.91 -24.51 8.19
CA PRO A 103 -1.88 -25.01 6.81
C PRO A 103 -3.25 -25.57 6.40
N GLY A 104 -3.71 -25.21 5.20
CA GLY A 104 -5.03 -25.57 4.70
C GLY A 104 -6.17 -24.59 5.05
N ASP A 105 -5.98 -23.72 6.03
CA ASP A 105 -6.97 -22.65 6.31
C ASP A 105 -7.07 -21.69 5.13
N LYS A 106 -8.20 -21.00 5.03
CA LYS A 106 -8.47 -19.96 4.04
C LYS A 106 -8.31 -18.57 4.62
N VAL A 107 -7.81 -17.66 3.77
CA VAL A 107 -7.66 -16.24 4.09
C VAL A 107 -8.45 -15.43 3.06
N VAL A 108 -9.40 -14.62 3.53
CA VAL A 108 -10.23 -13.76 2.65
C VAL A 108 -9.45 -12.54 2.23
N VAL A 109 -9.56 -12.19 0.94
CA VAL A 109 -9.08 -10.93 0.35
C VAL A 109 -10.10 -10.36 -0.62
N LEU A 110 -10.22 -9.04 -0.68
CA LEU A 110 -11.09 -8.32 -1.62
C LEU A 110 -10.31 -8.02 -2.91
N THR A 111 -10.68 -8.62 -4.04
CA THR A 111 -9.94 -8.50 -5.32
C THR A 111 -10.56 -7.50 -6.30
N PRO A 112 -9.72 -6.80 -7.13
CA PRO A 112 -8.26 -6.90 -7.24
C PRO A 112 -7.56 -6.36 -6.00
N VAL A 113 -6.43 -6.94 -5.57
CA VAL A 113 -5.70 -6.48 -4.39
C VAL A 113 -4.20 -6.69 -4.55
N TYR A 114 -3.41 -6.05 -3.70
CA TYR A 114 -1.95 -6.14 -3.70
C TYR A 114 -1.45 -7.59 -3.74
N HIS A 115 -0.72 -7.92 -4.78
CA HIS A 115 -0.34 -9.29 -5.12
C HIS A 115 0.49 -10.02 -4.05
N CYS A 116 1.27 -9.28 -3.25
CA CYS A 116 2.05 -9.89 -2.17
C CYS A 116 1.17 -10.52 -1.07
N PHE A 117 -0.12 -10.19 -0.97
CA PHE A 117 -1.01 -10.89 -0.05
C PHE A 117 -1.23 -12.34 -0.50
N PHE A 118 -1.35 -12.59 -1.81
CA PHE A 118 -1.43 -13.96 -2.32
C PHE A 118 -0.16 -14.74 -2.03
N GLN A 119 1.02 -14.11 -2.18
CA GLN A 119 2.30 -14.73 -1.82
C GLN A 119 2.32 -15.08 -0.32
N ALA A 120 1.93 -14.13 0.55
CA ALA A 120 1.88 -14.37 2.00
C ALA A 120 0.92 -15.50 2.38
N ILE A 121 -0.16 -15.69 1.64
CA ILE A 121 -1.15 -16.76 1.87
C ILE A 121 -0.64 -18.09 1.32
N GLU A 122 -0.30 -18.14 0.04
CA GLU A 122 -0.06 -19.37 -0.72
C GLU A 122 1.30 -20.00 -0.38
N GLU A 123 2.37 -19.19 -0.26
CA GLU A 123 3.70 -19.66 0.14
C GLU A 123 3.73 -20.21 1.58
N ASN A 124 2.78 -19.82 2.40
CA ASN A 124 2.63 -20.38 3.75
C ASN A 124 1.65 -21.56 3.82
N GLY A 125 1.22 -22.13 2.67
CA GLY A 125 0.34 -23.29 2.62
C GLY A 125 -1.12 -23.00 3.02
N ARG A 126 -1.57 -21.76 2.87
CA ARG A 126 -2.97 -21.34 3.03
C ARG A 126 -3.59 -21.11 1.65
N THR A 127 -4.91 -21.02 1.60
CA THR A 127 -5.64 -20.77 0.35
C THR A 127 -6.27 -19.38 0.40
N ALA A 128 -6.07 -18.59 -0.66
CA ALA A 128 -6.76 -17.32 -0.81
C ALA A 128 -8.25 -17.56 -1.15
N SER A 129 -9.15 -17.02 -0.34
CA SER A 129 -10.58 -16.95 -0.61
C SER A 129 -10.88 -15.54 -1.14
N THR A 130 -11.08 -15.44 -2.44
CA THR A 130 -11.26 -14.15 -3.11
C THR A 130 -12.71 -13.72 -3.11
N VAL A 131 -12.97 -12.48 -2.72
CA VAL A 131 -14.28 -11.81 -2.86
C VAL A 131 -14.07 -10.67 -3.86
N PRO A 132 -14.59 -10.76 -5.08
CA PRO A 132 -14.45 -9.71 -6.08
C PRO A 132 -15.17 -8.43 -5.64
N LEU A 133 -14.48 -7.30 -5.83
CA LEU A 133 -15.09 -5.99 -5.72
C LEU A 133 -16.02 -5.76 -6.92
N VAL A 134 -17.13 -5.07 -6.69
CA VAL A 134 -18.09 -4.74 -7.75
C VAL A 134 -17.75 -3.37 -8.32
N GLU A 135 -17.42 -3.34 -9.60
CA GLU A 135 -17.19 -2.09 -10.32
C GLU A 135 -18.53 -1.41 -10.62
N GLN A 136 -18.58 -0.10 -10.43
CA GLN A 136 -19.71 0.75 -10.72
C GLN A 136 -19.53 1.44 -12.10
N GLU A 137 -20.58 1.99 -12.66
CA GLU A 137 -20.53 2.68 -13.96
C GLU A 137 -19.54 3.87 -13.98
N ASP A 138 -19.36 4.52 -12.84
CA ASP A 138 -18.39 5.62 -12.66
C ASP A 138 -16.96 5.15 -12.39
N GLY A 139 -16.70 3.84 -12.47
CA GLY A 139 -15.41 3.21 -12.15
C GLY A 139 -15.10 3.10 -10.66
N ALA A 140 -16.05 3.47 -9.76
CA ALA A 140 -15.91 3.18 -8.34
C ALA A 140 -15.98 1.68 -8.10
N VAL A 141 -15.32 1.21 -7.05
CA VAL A 141 -15.47 -0.16 -6.59
C VAL A 141 -16.17 -0.18 -5.25
N ARG A 142 -17.02 -1.18 -5.05
CA ARG A 142 -17.73 -1.44 -3.79
C ARG A 142 -17.51 -2.87 -3.34
N ILE A 143 -17.65 -3.08 -2.04
CA ILE A 143 -17.64 -4.41 -1.45
C ILE A 143 -18.99 -5.07 -1.72
N ASP A 144 -18.96 -6.27 -2.27
CA ASP A 144 -20.12 -7.17 -2.28
C ASP A 144 -20.24 -7.83 -0.89
N PHE A 145 -21.07 -7.25 -0.06
CA PHE A 145 -21.23 -7.71 1.31
C PHE A 145 -21.96 -9.07 1.40
N ASP A 146 -22.76 -9.41 0.43
CA ASP A 146 -23.43 -10.72 0.39
C ASP A 146 -22.41 -11.81 0.02
N ALA A 147 -21.56 -11.54 -0.95
CA ALA A 147 -20.46 -12.42 -1.29
C ALA A 147 -19.43 -12.54 -0.14
N LEU A 148 -19.13 -11.43 0.55
CA LEU A 148 -18.26 -11.44 1.73
C LEU A 148 -18.87 -12.29 2.85
N GLU A 149 -20.15 -12.10 3.20
CA GLU A 149 -20.83 -12.90 4.21
C GLU A 149 -20.84 -14.38 3.83
N ALA A 150 -21.10 -14.70 2.56
CA ALA A 150 -21.06 -16.08 2.08
C ALA A 150 -19.66 -16.71 2.23
N ALA A 151 -18.59 -15.97 1.89
CA ALA A 151 -17.22 -16.43 2.07
C ALA A 151 -16.87 -16.66 3.56
N LEU A 152 -17.32 -15.79 4.45
CA LEU A 152 -17.08 -15.89 5.89
C LEU A 152 -17.82 -17.04 6.58
N ARG A 153 -18.86 -17.60 5.96
CA ARG A 153 -19.57 -18.80 6.47
C ARG A 153 -18.78 -20.09 6.31
N ASP A 154 -17.75 -20.09 5.48
CA ASP A 154 -16.86 -21.26 5.33
C ASP A 154 -16.03 -21.45 6.61
N PRO A 155 -16.18 -22.60 7.33
CA PRO A 155 -15.50 -22.81 8.59
C PRO A 155 -13.96 -22.91 8.45
N SER A 156 -13.44 -23.06 7.25
CA SER A 156 -12.00 -23.03 6.99
C SER A 156 -11.42 -21.60 6.88
N VAL A 157 -12.27 -20.58 6.76
CA VAL A 157 -11.84 -19.18 6.78
C VAL A 157 -11.48 -18.76 8.21
N ARG A 158 -10.23 -18.31 8.42
CA ARG A 158 -9.71 -17.94 9.74
C ARG A 158 -9.22 -16.50 9.83
N LEU A 159 -8.88 -15.91 8.69
CA LEU A 159 -8.30 -14.59 8.60
C LEU A 159 -8.87 -13.86 7.38
N MET A 160 -9.06 -12.56 7.50
CA MET A 160 -9.26 -11.65 6.38
C MET A 160 -8.08 -10.66 6.35
N ILE A 161 -7.45 -10.45 5.20
CA ILE A 161 -6.50 -9.36 4.98
C ILE A 161 -7.25 -8.23 4.29
N LEU A 162 -7.39 -7.11 4.99
CA LEU A 162 -8.04 -5.90 4.50
C LEU A 162 -6.98 -4.88 4.08
N CYS A 163 -7.07 -4.35 2.87
CA CYS A 163 -6.24 -3.24 2.39
C CYS A 163 -7.01 -1.92 2.56
N ASN A 164 -6.55 -1.03 3.44
CA ASN A 164 -7.25 0.22 3.78
C ASN A 164 -6.28 1.40 3.98
N PRO A 165 -6.15 2.36 3.07
CA PRO A 165 -6.78 2.48 1.74
C PRO A 165 -6.41 1.36 0.78
N HIS A 166 -7.24 1.17 -0.24
CA HIS A 166 -7.17 0.00 -1.10
C HIS A 166 -6.18 0.18 -2.27
N ASN A 167 -5.25 -0.75 -2.42
CA ASN A 167 -4.34 -0.86 -3.55
C ASN A 167 -4.70 -2.11 -4.37
N PRO A 168 -5.00 -2.02 -5.67
CA PRO A 168 -4.56 -0.97 -6.61
C PRO A 168 -5.55 0.16 -6.90
N THR A 169 -6.79 0.09 -6.44
CA THR A 169 -7.88 0.97 -6.90
C THR A 169 -7.85 2.39 -6.31
N GLY A 170 -7.04 2.64 -5.28
CA GLY A 170 -6.99 3.92 -4.57
C GLY A 170 -8.29 4.27 -3.82
N THR A 171 -9.12 3.27 -3.54
CA THR A 171 -10.40 3.44 -2.86
C THR A 171 -10.19 3.67 -1.37
N LEU A 172 -10.94 4.63 -0.82
CA LEU A 172 -11.13 4.81 0.62
C LEU A 172 -12.44 4.14 1.03
N TRP A 173 -12.34 3.18 1.95
CA TRP A 173 -13.53 2.59 2.54
C TRP A 173 -14.20 3.58 3.48
N SER A 174 -15.52 3.67 3.41
CA SER A 174 -16.28 4.49 4.35
C SER A 174 -16.24 3.88 5.76
N GLY A 175 -16.48 4.71 6.79
CA GLY A 175 -16.62 4.19 8.15
C GLY A 175 -17.75 3.16 8.28
N GLU A 176 -18.79 3.26 7.45
CA GLU A 176 -19.90 2.30 7.37
C GLU A 176 -19.45 0.97 6.76
N ASP A 177 -18.68 0.98 5.66
CA ASP A 177 -18.12 -0.25 5.07
C ASP A 177 -17.24 -0.98 6.08
N LEU A 178 -16.34 -0.23 6.75
CA LEU A 178 -15.43 -0.78 7.75
C LEU A 178 -16.18 -1.38 8.94
N ARG A 179 -17.22 -0.69 9.43
CA ARG A 179 -18.08 -1.17 10.51
C ARG A 179 -18.77 -2.48 10.10
N ARG A 180 -19.32 -2.54 8.89
CA ARG A 180 -19.99 -3.74 8.37
C ARG A 180 -19.04 -4.93 8.18
N ILE A 181 -17.79 -4.68 7.74
CA ILE A 181 -16.74 -5.71 7.73
C ILE A 181 -16.55 -6.25 9.17
N GLY A 182 -16.39 -5.34 10.15
CA GLY A 182 -16.21 -5.71 11.55
C GLY A 182 -17.34 -6.60 12.09
N GLU A 183 -18.59 -6.23 11.82
CA GLU A 183 -19.78 -7.00 12.23
C GLU A 183 -19.81 -8.41 11.62
N LEU A 184 -19.54 -8.51 10.32
CA LEU A 184 -19.56 -9.80 9.63
C LEU A 184 -18.41 -10.71 10.08
N THR A 185 -17.21 -10.16 10.24
CA THR A 185 -16.03 -10.93 10.65
C THR A 185 -16.11 -11.35 12.12
N SER A 186 -16.57 -10.47 13.03
CA SER A 186 -16.74 -10.83 14.44
C SER A 186 -17.82 -11.90 14.63
N LYS A 187 -18.97 -11.77 13.95
CA LYS A 187 -20.04 -12.78 13.94
C LYS A 187 -19.55 -14.15 13.45
N ALA A 188 -18.62 -14.16 12.48
CA ALA A 188 -18.01 -15.38 11.95
C ALA A 188 -16.82 -15.89 12.78
N GLY A 189 -16.34 -15.14 13.76
CA GLY A 189 -15.12 -15.45 14.53
C GLY A 189 -13.84 -15.40 13.71
N VAL A 190 -13.82 -14.61 12.61
CA VAL A 190 -12.70 -14.45 11.70
C VAL A 190 -11.86 -13.25 12.12
N LEU A 191 -10.54 -13.45 12.23
CA LEU A 191 -9.60 -12.37 12.51
C LEU A 191 -9.47 -11.43 11.32
N VAL A 192 -9.25 -10.13 11.57
CA VAL A 192 -8.95 -9.14 10.52
C VAL A 192 -7.54 -8.59 10.71
N LEU A 193 -6.71 -8.73 9.69
CA LEU A 193 -5.43 -8.05 9.54
C LEU A 193 -5.61 -6.90 8.56
N SER A 194 -5.73 -5.67 9.07
CA SER A 194 -5.85 -4.46 8.25
C SER A 194 -4.45 -3.95 7.89
N ASP A 195 -4.14 -3.96 6.60
CA ASP A 195 -2.95 -3.29 6.06
C ASP A 195 -3.29 -1.84 5.72
N GLU A 196 -2.79 -0.92 6.55
CA GLU A 196 -3.06 0.50 6.46
C GLU A 196 -1.81 1.31 6.09
N ILE A 197 -0.87 0.68 5.38
CA ILE A 197 0.39 1.30 4.96
C ILE A 197 0.20 2.57 4.11
N HIS A 198 -0.96 2.72 3.46
CA HIS A 198 -1.32 3.88 2.64
C HIS A 198 -2.19 4.90 3.38
N GLY A 199 -2.45 4.73 4.67
CA GLY A 199 -3.38 5.58 5.45
C GLY A 199 -3.07 7.07 5.43
N ASP A 200 -1.80 7.44 5.40
CA ASP A 200 -1.37 8.84 5.33
C ASP A 200 -1.44 9.44 3.90
N LEU A 201 -1.56 8.60 2.87
CA LEU A 201 -1.50 9.01 1.46
C LEU A 201 -2.90 9.23 0.88
N VAL A 202 -3.60 10.19 1.43
CA VAL A 202 -4.94 10.61 1.02
C VAL A 202 -4.92 12.08 0.61
N ASP A 203 -5.79 12.46 -0.30
CA ASP A 203 -5.84 13.85 -0.79
C ASP A 203 -6.16 14.84 0.32
N PRO A 204 -5.60 16.06 0.27
CA PRO A 204 -5.93 17.13 1.20
C PRO A 204 -7.46 17.33 1.32
N GLY A 205 -7.94 17.45 2.55
CA GLY A 205 -9.37 17.58 2.83
C GLY A 205 -10.17 16.27 2.77
N THR A 206 -9.57 15.17 2.36
CA THR A 206 -10.19 13.84 2.36
C THR A 206 -9.98 13.14 3.71
N ARG A 207 -11.01 12.45 4.20
CA ARG A 207 -10.95 11.78 5.51
C ARG A 207 -10.71 10.28 5.36
N TYR A 208 -9.51 9.85 5.72
CA TYR A 208 -9.22 8.44 5.97
C TYR A 208 -9.76 8.00 7.34
N VAL A 209 -10.28 6.79 7.41
CA VAL A 209 -10.78 6.19 8.66
C VAL A 209 -9.97 4.92 8.94
N PRO A 210 -9.20 4.86 10.04
CA PRO A 210 -8.57 3.62 10.50
C PRO A 210 -9.62 2.54 10.81
N TYR A 211 -9.35 1.30 10.41
CA TYR A 211 -10.30 0.18 10.60
C TYR A 211 -10.72 0.03 12.06
N GLN A 212 -9.74 -0.05 12.98
CA GLN A 212 -10.02 -0.23 14.41
C GLN A 212 -10.76 0.95 15.07
N LYS A 213 -10.74 2.12 14.44
CA LYS A 213 -11.55 3.27 14.88
C LYS A 213 -13.01 3.15 14.47
N ALA A 214 -13.30 2.50 13.35
CA ALA A 214 -14.64 2.40 12.79
C ALA A 214 -15.49 1.28 13.40
N ILE A 215 -14.87 0.28 14.02
CA ILE A 215 -15.51 -0.95 14.50
C ILE A 215 -15.77 -0.93 16.00
N ASP A 216 -16.66 -1.80 16.46
CA ASP A 216 -16.96 -1.98 17.87
C ASP A 216 -15.87 -2.75 18.64
N ASP A 217 -16.06 -2.90 19.94
CA ASP A 217 -15.08 -3.55 20.82
C ASP A 217 -14.97 -5.06 20.57
N GLU A 218 -16.03 -5.73 20.10
CA GLU A 218 -16.00 -7.15 19.79
C GLU A 218 -15.14 -7.40 18.56
N ALA A 219 -15.40 -6.71 17.47
CA ALA A 219 -14.57 -6.77 16.26
C ALA A 219 -13.13 -6.33 16.52
N ARG A 220 -12.93 -5.31 17.40
CA ARG A 220 -11.60 -4.81 17.74
C ARG A 220 -10.73 -5.85 18.44
N ARG A 221 -11.31 -6.72 19.26
CA ARG A 221 -10.60 -7.86 19.90
C ARG A 221 -10.10 -8.90 18.90
N LEU A 222 -10.73 -8.97 17.73
CA LEU A 222 -10.37 -9.88 16.64
C LEU A 222 -9.57 -9.21 15.54
N SER A 223 -8.99 -8.03 15.79
CA SER A 223 -8.33 -7.24 14.75
C SER A 223 -6.89 -6.88 15.09
N LEU A 224 -6.08 -6.78 14.03
CA LEU A 224 -4.71 -6.29 14.02
C LEU A 224 -4.59 -5.26 12.90
N THR A 225 -3.88 -4.16 13.14
CA THR A 225 -3.64 -3.16 12.10
C THR A 225 -2.14 -2.99 11.89
N CYS A 226 -1.68 -3.15 10.65
CA CYS A 226 -0.33 -2.83 10.23
C CYS A 226 -0.27 -1.41 9.66
N VAL A 227 0.62 -0.59 10.20
CA VAL A 227 0.91 0.76 9.74
C VAL A 227 2.41 0.94 9.54
N SER A 228 2.82 1.88 8.69
CA SER A 228 4.24 2.11 8.46
C SER A 228 4.49 3.51 7.91
N PRO A 229 5.58 4.19 8.32
CA PRO A 229 6.01 5.44 7.72
C PRO A 229 6.67 5.24 6.35
N SER A 230 6.84 3.99 5.91
CA SER A 230 7.64 3.65 4.73
C SER A 230 7.07 4.20 3.42
N LYS A 231 5.75 4.15 3.23
CA LYS A 231 5.09 4.74 2.06
C LYS A 231 4.88 6.23 2.24
N THR A 232 4.49 6.65 3.42
CA THR A 232 4.27 8.05 3.81
C THR A 232 5.50 8.92 3.52
N PHE A 233 6.69 8.44 3.89
CA PHE A 233 7.95 9.19 3.81
C PHE A 233 8.95 8.64 2.79
N ASN A 234 8.54 7.73 1.92
CA ASN A 234 9.41 7.13 0.91
C ASN A 234 10.69 6.47 1.47
N ILE A 235 10.54 5.68 2.55
CA ILE A 235 11.64 4.99 3.26
C ILE A 235 11.43 3.47 3.36
N PRO A 236 10.99 2.76 2.30
CA PRO A 236 10.64 1.34 2.41
C PRO A 236 11.81 0.44 2.84
N THR A 237 13.03 0.81 2.48
CA THR A 237 14.23 0.01 2.76
C THR A 237 14.74 0.14 4.19
N LEU A 238 14.25 1.09 4.98
CA LEU A 238 14.56 1.16 6.41
C LEU A 238 13.92 0.01 7.20
N GLY A 239 12.97 -0.72 6.62
CA GLY A 239 12.42 -1.89 7.25
C GLY A 239 11.74 -1.58 8.59
N VAL A 240 10.72 -0.73 8.58
CA VAL A 240 9.98 -0.32 9.78
C VAL A 240 8.48 -0.42 9.55
N SER A 241 7.77 -1.04 10.49
CA SER A 241 6.32 -1.00 10.60
C SER A 241 5.88 -1.14 12.05
N ALA A 242 4.67 -0.74 12.34
CA ALA A 242 4.02 -0.92 13.62
C ALA A 242 2.79 -1.81 13.44
N LEU A 243 2.66 -2.82 14.29
CA LEU A 243 1.48 -3.64 14.43
C LEU A 243 0.72 -3.18 15.66
N ILE A 244 -0.52 -2.73 15.49
CA ILE A 244 -1.40 -2.24 16.57
C ILE A 244 -2.39 -3.34 16.89
N VAL A 245 -2.33 -3.86 18.13
CA VAL A 245 -3.16 -4.98 18.59
C VAL A 245 -3.72 -4.66 19.98
N PRO A 246 -4.98 -4.20 20.08
CA PRO A 246 -5.59 -3.82 21.35
C PRO A 246 -5.78 -5.00 22.31
N ASP A 247 -6.25 -6.15 21.82
CA ASP A 247 -6.45 -7.35 22.65
C ASP A 247 -5.12 -7.93 23.12
N GLU A 248 -4.98 -8.12 24.44
CA GLU A 248 -3.73 -8.56 25.05
C GLU A 248 -3.34 -9.99 24.64
N ARG A 249 -4.32 -10.91 24.53
CA ARG A 249 -4.04 -12.31 24.17
C ARG A 249 -3.63 -12.40 22.70
N LEU A 250 -4.35 -11.71 21.82
CA LEU A 250 -4.01 -11.65 20.40
C LEU A 250 -2.65 -10.97 20.21
N ARG A 251 -2.36 -9.91 20.96
CA ARG A 251 -1.08 -9.19 20.93
C ARG A 251 0.08 -10.09 21.38
N ALA A 252 -0.08 -10.86 22.46
CA ALA A 252 0.94 -11.81 22.91
C ALA A 252 1.21 -12.89 21.85
N ARG A 253 0.15 -13.43 21.23
CA ARG A 253 0.24 -14.41 20.14
C ARG A 253 0.96 -13.85 18.92
N ALA A 254 0.59 -12.64 18.49
CA ALA A 254 1.23 -11.95 17.37
C ALA A 254 2.72 -11.68 17.66
N ALA A 255 3.04 -11.16 18.84
CA ALA A 255 4.42 -10.89 19.25
C ALA A 255 5.28 -12.16 19.25
N ALA A 256 4.75 -13.29 19.75
CA ALA A 256 5.45 -14.57 19.70
C ALA A 256 5.74 -15.03 18.27
N GLY A 257 4.81 -14.80 17.33
CA GLY A 257 5.02 -15.06 15.91
C GLY A 257 6.12 -14.20 15.29
N LEU A 258 6.06 -12.88 15.48
CA LEU A 258 7.08 -11.96 14.99
C LEU A 258 8.48 -12.30 15.55
N HIS A 259 8.56 -12.69 16.82
CA HIS A 259 9.82 -13.11 17.46
C HIS A 259 10.34 -14.42 16.86
N ARG A 260 9.49 -15.44 16.73
CA ARG A 260 9.85 -16.73 16.11
C ARG A 260 10.42 -16.54 14.71
N ASP A 261 9.83 -15.64 13.92
CA ASP A 261 10.21 -15.38 12.55
C ASP A 261 11.33 -14.32 12.42
N GLN A 262 11.84 -13.82 13.57
CA GLN A 262 12.92 -12.82 13.66
C GLN A 262 12.62 -11.50 12.91
N VAL A 263 11.37 -11.10 12.83
CA VAL A 263 10.94 -9.89 12.13
C VAL A 263 10.57 -8.75 13.09
N CYS A 264 10.99 -8.84 14.35
CA CYS A 264 10.75 -7.82 15.38
C CYS A 264 12.02 -7.08 15.85
N ASN A 265 13.16 -7.34 15.21
CA ASN A 265 14.45 -6.79 15.62
C ASN A 265 14.85 -5.65 14.67
N PRO A 266 14.86 -4.38 15.11
CA PRO A 266 15.23 -3.26 14.27
C PRO A 266 16.74 -3.25 13.98
N GLY A 267 17.10 -2.83 12.78
CA GLY A 267 18.48 -2.49 12.47
C GLY A 267 18.93 -1.20 13.17
N ALA A 268 20.23 -0.99 13.29
CA ALA A 268 20.83 0.14 14.01
C ALA A 268 20.43 1.53 13.46
N LEU A 269 20.03 1.62 12.19
CA LEU A 269 19.66 2.86 11.52
C LEU A 269 18.13 3.04 11.37
N VAL A 270 17.30 2.29 12.10
CA VAL A 270 15.84 2.24 11.85
C VAL A 270 15.05 3.10 12.83
N ILE A 271 15.32 2.99 14.11
CA ILE A 271 14.46 3.57 15.17
C ILE A 271 14.48 5.10 15.13
N GLU A 272 15.67 5.73 15.08
CA GLU A 272 15.75 7.19 15.12
C GLU A 272 15.10 7.86 13.89
N PRO A 273 15.34 7.40 12.65
CA PRO A 273 14.58 7.89 11.50
C PRO A 273 13.07 7.68 11.59
N ALA A 274 12.62 6.54 12.15
CA ALA A 274 11.20 6.29 12.34
C ALA A 274 10.58 7.25 13.37
N LEU A 275 11.28 7.53 14.47
CA LEU A 275 10.86 8.53 15.45
C LEU A 275 10.83 9.93 14.85
N ALA A 276 11.84 10.30 14.04
CA ALA A 276 11.87 11.59 13.35
C ALA A 276 10.70 11.73 12.36
N ALA A 277 10.35 10.67 11.64
CA ALA A 277 9.22 10.64 10.73
C ALA A 277 7.91 10.97 11.46
N TYR A 278 7.58 10.24 12.52
CA TYR A 278 6.32 10.42 13.26
C TYR A 278 6.27 11.70 14.08
N ASN A 279 7.40 12.17 14.62
CA ASN A 279 7.42 13.33 15.51
C ASN A 279 7.60 14.67 14.78
N ALA A 280 8.22 14.68 13.59
CA ALA A 280 8.61 15.92 12.92
C ALA A 280 8.44 15.90 11.38
N GLY A 281 7.92 14.83 10.80
CA GLY A 281 7.76 14.70 9.34
C GLY A 281 6.49 15.32 8.77
N GLU A 282 5.55 15.76 9.61
CA GLU A 282 4.19 16.13 9.22
C GLU A 282 4.13 17.23 8.16
N SER A 283 4.90 18.30 8.33
CA SER A 283 4.93 19.42 7.36
C SER A 283 5.42 19.01 5.96
N TRP A 284 6.39 18.08 5.90
CA TRP A 284 6.85 17.54 4.63
C TRP A 284 5.75 16.70 3.96
N LEU A 285 5.04 15.91 4.73
CA LEU A 285 3.91 15.11 4.22
C LEU A 285 2.80 16.00 3.65
N GLU A 286 2.42 17.07 4.36
CA GLU A 286 1.36 17.98 3.88
C GLU A 286 1.74 18.59 2.52
N GLU A 287 2.98 19.03 2.33
CA GLU A 287 3.43 19.54 1.02
C GLU A 287 3.49 18.42 -0.04
N LEU A 288 3.93 17.22 0.32
CA LEU A 288 3.93 16.06 -0.59
C LEU A 288 2.52 15.73 -1.10
N LEU A 289 1.52 15.73 -0.21
CA LEU A 289 0.14 15.39 -0.57
C LEU A 289 -0.42 16.34 -1.63
N VAL A 290 -0.08 17.63 -1.57
CA VAL A 290 -0.46 18.62 -2.60
C VAL A 290 0.15 18.26 -3.96
N VAL A 291 1.42 17.86 -3.98
CA VAL A 291 2.11 17.44 -5.22
C VAL A 291 1.48 16.16 -5.78
N LEU A 292 1.22 15.17 -4.93
CA LEU A 292 0.60 13.92 -5.36
C LEU A 292 -0.82 14.13 -5.91
N GLU A 293 -1.62 14.99 -5.27
CA GLU A 293 -2.94 15.38 -5.77
C GLU A 293 -2.84 16.03 -7.15
N ALA A 294 -1.92 16.98 -7.34
CA ALA A 294 -1.70 17.64 -8.62
C ALA A 294 -1.33 16.65 -9.71
N ASN A 295 -0.42 15.71 -9.42
CA ASN A 295 -0.01 14.67 -10.37
C ASN A 295 -1.16 13.73 -10.74
N LYS A 296 -1.97 13.32 -9.77
CA LYS A 296 -3.16 12.49 -10.03
C LYS A 296 -4.18 13.22 -10.90
N ARG A 297 -4.50 14.48 -10.59
CA ARG A 297 -5.42 15.31 -11.37
C ARG A 297 -4.92 15.48 -12.80
N ARG A 298 -3.63 15.80 -12.97
CA ARG A 298 -3.01 15.94 -14.29
C ARG A 298 -3.08 14.65 -15.11
N THR A 299 -2.83 13.51 -14.48
CA THR A 299 -2.87 12.20 -15.16
C THR A 299 -4.30 11.86 -15.60
N VAL A 300 -5.29 12.02 -14.72
CA VAL A 300 -6.70 11.72 -15.06
C VAL A 300 -7.20 12.65 -16.16
N GLN A 301 -6.85 13.93 -16.11
CA GLN A 301 -7.19 14.88 -17.17
C GLN A 301 -6.55 14.50 -18.51
N PHE A 302 -5.25 14.16 -18.52
CA PHE A 302 -4.57 13.72 -19.72
C PHE A 302 -5.23 12.48 -20.35
N ILE A 303 -5.59 11.51 -19.52
CA ILE A 303 -6.27 10.30 -19.98
C ILE A 303 -7.62 10.63 -20.60
N ALA A 304 -8.41 11.50 -19.96
CA ALA A 304 -9.71 11.92 -20.50
C ALA A 304 -9.60 12.65 -21.83
N ASP A 305 -8.58 13.48 -22.00
CA ASP A 305 -8.40 14.31 -23.21
C ASP A 305 -7.74 13.53 -24.35
N GLU A 306 -6.77 12.68 -24.06
CA GLU A 306 -5.85 12.12 -25.04
C GLU A 306 -5.99 10.60 -25.26
N LEU A 307 -6.65 9.87 -24.32
CA LEU A 307 -6.73 8.41 -24.32
C LEU A 307 -8.17 7.92 -24.14
N PRO A 308 -9.12 8.22 -25.05
CA PRO A 308 -10.54 7.96 -24.84
C PRO A 308 -10.93 6.48 -24.67
N LYS A 309 -10.04 5.56 -25.02
CA LYS A 309 -10.22 4.10 -24.79
C LYS A 309 -9.74 3.64 -23.43
N VAL A 310 -9.03 4.47 -22.67
CA VAL A 310 -8.60 4.18 -21.30
C VAL A 310 -9.60 4.78 -20.32
N LYS A 311 -10.09 3.96 -19.37
CA LYS A 311 -10.87 4.50 -18.27
C LYS A 311 -9.97 4.61 -17.04
N CYS A 312 -10.04 5.72 -16.36
CA CYS A 312 -9.31 5.94 -15.12
C CYS A 312 -10.16 6.77 -14.17
N ARG A 313 -10.60 6.15 -13.09
CA ARG A 313 -11.24 6.88 -12.00
C ARG A 313 -10.19 7.62 -11.18
N TYR A 314 -10.50 8.83 -10.74
CA TYR A 314 -9.64 9.58 -9.84
C TYR A 314 -9.54 8.86 -8.48
N PRO A 315 -8.34 8.43 -8.03
CA PRO A 315 -8.18 7.76 -6.75
C PRO A 315 -8.05 8.79 -5.62
N LEU A 316 -8.86 8.64 -4.56
CA LEU A 316 -8.78 9.52 -3.38
C LEU A 316 -7.58 9.21 -2.47
N ALA A 317 -6.99 8.04 -2.63
CA ALA A 317 -5.84 7.61 -1.85
C ALA A 317 -4.76 7.01 -2.74
N THR A 318 -3.58 6.85 -2.17
CA THR A 318 -2.35 6.40 -2.81
C THR A 318 -1.82 7.36 -3.87
N TYR A 319 -0.72 6.99 -4.51
CA TYR A 319 -0.17 7.65 -5.70
C TYR A 319 -0.12 6.68 -6.89
N LEU A 320 -1.04 5.68 -6.85
CA LEU A 320 -1.14 4.61 -7.83
C LEU A 320 -2.47 4.73 -8.55
N LEU A 321 -2.43 4.90 -9.86
CA LEU A 321 -3.62 4.95 -10.70
C LEU A 321 -3.89 3.56 -11.29
N TRP A 322 -5.17 3.22 -11.39
CA TRP A 322 -5.65 1.96 -11.92
C TRP A 322 -6.37 2.22 -13.23
N LEU A 323 -5.74 1.81 -14.35
CA LEU A 323 -6.14 2.14 -15.70
C LEU A 323 -6.81 0.94 -16.34
N ASP A 324 -8.08 1.05 -16.71
CA ASP A 324 -8.79 0.06 -17.53
C ASP A 324 -8.41 0.25 -19.01
N ILE A 325 -7.77 -0.78 -19.56
CA ILE A 325 -7.38 -0.85 -20.98
C ILE A 325 -8.17 -1.92 -21.75
N SER A 326 -9.27 -2.41 -21.20
CA SER A 326 -10.07 -3.51 -21.80
C SER A 326 -10.52 -3.21 -23.22
N ALA A 327 -10.76 -1.94 -23.54
CA ALA A 327 -11.15 -1.51 -24.89
C ALA A 327 -10.09 -1.79 -25.98
N TYR A 328 -8.83 -2.02 -25.58
CA TYR A 328 -7.76 -2.43 -26.51
C TYR A 328 -7.85 -3.92 -26.86
N GLY A 329 -8.56 -4.73 -26.07
CA GLY A 329 -8.79 -6.16 -26.35
C GLY A 329 -7.51 -7.00 -26.39
N VAL A 330 -6.53 -6.66 -25.57
CA VAL A 330 -5.29 -7.42 -25.33
C VAL A 330 -5.06 -7.58 -23.85
N SER A 331 -4.30 -8.60 -23.46
CA SER A 331 -3.96 -8.77 -22.04
C SER A 331 -3.04 -7.65 -21.54
N SER A 332 -3.12 -7.35 -20.25
CA SER A 332 -2.25 -6.38 -19.59
C SER A 332 -0.76 -6.72 -19.74
N THR A 333 -0.41 -8.01 -19.81
CA THR A 333 0.96 -8.46 -20.06
C THR A 333 1.43 -8.08 -21.47
N VAL A 334 0.59 -8.28 -22.51
CA VAL A 334 0.91 -7.88 -23.88
C VAL A 334 1.01 -6.35 -23.96
N ALA A 335 0.08 -5.63 -23.32
CA ALA A 335 0.08 -4.17 -23.36
C ALA A 335 1.37 -3.58 -22.76
N ILE A 336 1.82 -4.04 -21.58
CA ILE A 336 3.06 -3.51 -20.99
C ILE A 336 4.30 -3.85 -21.81
N ASP A 337 4.31 -4.99 -22.49
CA ASP A 337 5.43 -5.42 -23.32
C ASP A 337 5.57 -4.51 -24.55
N VAL A 338 4.47 -4.21 -25.23
CA VAL A 338 4.44 -3.27 -26.36
C VAL A 338 4.81 -1.86 -25.89
N ILE A 339 4.20 -1.35 -24.82
CA ILE A 339 4.48 -0.02 -24.27
C ILE A 339 5.97 0.10 -23.93
N ARG A 340 6.52 -0.86 -23.19
CA ARG A 340 7.94 -0.84 -22.81
C ARG A 340 8.87 -0.88 -24.02
N ARG A 341 8.62 -1.81 -24.95
CA ARG A 341 9.46 -1.99 -26.16
C ARG A 341 9.46 -0.77 -27.07
N THR A 342 8.33 -0.09 -27.21
CA THR A 342 8.18 1.05 -28.13
C THR A 342 8.56 2.39 -27.50
N THR A 343 8.40 2.54 -26.18
CA THR A 343 8.58 3.84 -25.51
C THR A 343 9.51 3.82 -24.30
N GLY A 344 9.90 2.65 -23.81
CA GLY A 344 10.67 2.49 -22.60
C GLY A 344 9.89 2.74 -21.31
N LEU A 345 8.57 2.97 -21.34
CA LEU A 345 7.76 3.14 -20.13
C LEU A 345 7.48 1.78 -19.49
N ILE A 346 7.76 1.67 -18.19
CA ILE A 346 7.56 0.44 -17.42
C ILE A 346 6.40 0.64 -16.45
N LEU A 347 5.34 -0.15 -16.60
CA LEU A 347 4.15 -0.16 -15.76
C LEU A 347 3.97 -1.53 -15.08
N SER A 348 3.05 -1.63 -14.09
CA SER A 348 2.66 -2.92 -13.54
C SER A 348 1.46 -3.50 -14.29
N PRO A 349 1.52 -4.77 -14.74
CA PRO A 349 0.37 -5.43 -15.36
C PRO A 349 -0.71 -5.71 -14.31
N GLY A 350 -1.98 -5.54 -14.72
CA GLY A 350 -3.11 -5.68 -13.80
C GLY A 350 -3.39 -7.12 -13.36
N ASN A 351 -3.07 -8.11 -14.19
CA ASN A 351 -3.32 -9.52 -13.89
C ASN A 351 -2.69 -10.01 -12.58
N GLN A 352 -1.55 -9.43 -12.16
CA GLN A 352 -0.92 -9.77 -10.88
C GLN A 352 -1.80 -9.45 -9.65
N PHE A 353 -2.75 -8.51 -9.77
CA PHE A 353 -3.69 -8.13 -8.71
C PHE A 353 -4.95 -9.00 -8.68
N ARG A 354 -5.06 -9.94 -9.62
CA ARG A 354 -6.18 -10.88 -9.80
C ARG A 354 -7.55 -10.17 -9.88
N PRO A 355 -7.78 -9.24 -10.84
CA PRO A 355 -9.09 -8.68 -11.08
C PRO A 355 -10.06 -9.79 -11.56
N ALA A 356 -11.35 -9.66 -11.22
CA ALA A 356 -12.37 -10.62 -11.65
C ALA A 356 -12.65 -10.52 -13.15
N SER A 357 -12.46 -9.33 -13.73
CA SER A 357 -12.68 -9.04 -15.15
C SER A 357 -11.86 -7.85 -15.60
N GLY A 358 -11.81 -7.62 -16.89
CA GLY A 358 -11.12 -6.50 -17.50
C GLY A 358 -9.60 -6.66 -17.57
N GLU A 359 -8.99 -5.74 -18.29
CA GLU A 359 -7.54 -5.64 -18.45
C GLU A 359 -7.06 -4.30 -17.92
N TRP A 360 -6.10 -4.34 -17.01
CA TRP A 360 -5.73 -3.19 -16.21
C TRP A 360 -4.23 -2.96 -16.18
N LEU A 361 -3.84 -1.69 -16.02
CA LEU A 361 -2.46 -1.30 -15.73
C LEU A 361 -2.43 -0.49 -14.43
N ARG A 362 -1.39 -0.68 -13.61
CA ARG A 362 -1.15 0.21 -12.46
C ARG A 362 -0.01 1.16 -12.78
N PHE A 363 -0.28 2.45 -12.63
CA PHE A 363 0.64 3.54 -12.91
C PHE A 363 0.97 4.31 -11.64
N ASN A 364 2.26 4.36 -11.28
CA ASN A 364 2.78 5.17 -10.19
C ASN A 364 3.08 6.60 -10.68
N VAL A 365 2.43 7.58 -10.08
CA VAL A 365 2.58 9.01 -10.44
C VAL A 365 3.33 9.85 -9.41
N ALA A 366 3.98 9.20 -8.42
CA ALA A 366 4.79 9.88 -7.41
C ALA A 366 6.18 10.22 -7.94
N THR A 367 6.22 11.16 -8.86
CA THR A 367 7.43 11.64 -9.53
C THR A 367 7.33 13.14 -9.80
N GLN A 368 8.41 13.78 -10.26
CA GLN A 368 8.43 15.19 -10.64
C GLN A 368 7.49 15.44 -11.83
N ALA A 369 6.92 16.65 -11.91
CA ALA A 369 5.95 17.02 -12.94
C ALA A 369 6.52 16.83 -14.37
N THR A 370 7.79 17.20 -14.61
CA THR A 370 8.47 17.01 -15.91
C THR A 370 8.55 15.54 -16.30
N ARG A 371 8.92 14.69 -15.35
CA ARG A 371 9.02 13.23 -15.54
C ARG A 371 7.65 12.59 -15.73
N LEU A 372 6.62 13.12 -15.06
CA LEU A 372 5.23 12.70 -15.26
C LEU A 372 4.75 13.01 -16.70
N GLU A 373 5.02 14.21 -17.21
CA GLU A 373 4.65 14.57 -18.57
C GLU A 373 5.34 13.66 -19.61
N ASP A 374 6.62 13.32 -19.42
CA ASP A 374 7.29 12.34 -20.30
C ASP A 374 6.63 10.95 -20.19
N ALA A 375 6.29 10.49 -18.97
CA ALA A 375 5.60 9.21 -18.79
C ALA A 375 4.23 9.18 -19.46
N LEU A 376 3.44 10.25 -19.39
CA LEU A 376 2.14 10.38 -20.05
C LEU A 376 2.27 10.37 -21.58
N GLY A 377 3.25 11.09 -22.12
CA GLY A 377 3.55 11.08 -23.57
C GLY A 377 3.99 9.69 -24.05
N ARG A 378 4.79 8.98 -23.26
CA ARG A 378 5.20 7.59 -23.55
C ARG A 378 4.01 6.62 -23.46
N LEU A 379 3.13 6.78 -22.49
CA LEU A 379 1.90 5.98 -22.38
C LEU A 379 1.04 6.11 -23.64
N LYS A 380 0.81 7.35 -24.10
CA LYS A 380 0.05 7.62 -25.32
C LYS A 380 0.66 6.92 -26.53
N ARG A 381 1.94 7.18 -26.82
CA ARG A 381 2.63 6.55 -27.97
C ARG A 381 2.66 5.01 -27.89
N GLY A 382 2.80 4.46 -26.68
CA GLY A 382 2.78 3.02 -26.47
C GLY A 382 1.42 2.38 -26.74
N LEU A 383 0.34 3.05 -26.37
CA LEU A 383 -1.03 2.58 -26.66
C LEU A 383 -1.40 2.77 -28.13
N GLU A 384 -0.94 3.83 -28.79
CA GLU A 384 -1.06 4.01 -30.25
C GLU A 384 -0.33 2.91 -31.02
N ALA A 385 0.89 2.54 -30.61
CA ALA A 385 1.64 1.43 -31.20
C ALA A 385 0.90 0.09 -31.01
N LEU A 386 0.27 -0.12 -29.86
CA LEU A 386 -0.54 -1.31 -29.60
C LEU A 386 -1.73 -1.43 -30.55
N GLU A 387 -2.37 -0.32 -30.91
CA GLU A 387 -3.46 -0.29 -31.89
C GLU A 387 -2.98 -0.61 -33.31
N GLN A 388 -1.82 -0.08 -33.69
CA GLN A 388 -1.22 -0.34 -34.99
C GLN A 388 -0.85 -1.81 -35.19
N GLU A 389 -0.27 -2.45 -34.18
CA GLU A 389 0.09 -3.88 -34.24
C GLU A 389 -1.14 -4.81 -34.34
N LYS A 390 -2.32 -4.36 -33.87
CA LYS A 390 -3.59 -5.12 -34.02
C LYS A 390 -4.25 -4.93 -35.39
N GLY A 391 -3.98 -3.84 -36.04
CA GLY A 391 -4.57 -3.52 -37.39
C GLY A 391 -3.82 -4.17 -38.56
N CYS A 392 -2.67 -4.78 -38.27
CA CYS A 392 -1.88 -5.58 -39.19
C CYS A 392 -2.17 -7.07 -39.00
#